data_f7e730159af574cc6cd8fd7fa76a696f
#
_entry.id   f7e730159af574cc6cd8fd7fa76a696f
#
_cell.length_a   1.000
_cell.length_b   1.000
_cell.length_c   1.000
_cell.angle_alpha   90.00
_cell.angle_beta   90.00
_cell.angle_gamma   90.00
#
_symmetry.space_group_name_H-M   'P 1'
#
loop_
_entity.id
_entity.type
_entity.pdbx_description
1 polymer ?
#
loop_
_entity_poly.entity_id
_entity_poly.type
_entity_poly.pdbx_seq_one_letter_code
_entity_poly.pdbx_strand_id
1 'polypeptide(L)'
;ADDGIRDCLLSRGLGDVYKRQDNADKQGRDLGYENNDFKKILGPVYGVQWRDWSGKDQIHDLIEGLKNNPDSRRHILSAWNVGEIEKMALPPCHVMSQFYINKGTISCHMYQRSADMFLGVPFNIASYALLLSIVAEVLNLKPKRFIHSFGDAHIYKNSIDQVKEQLKRTPKRLPKLIIPSLESINDLKSCNINDFVLEGYDPHPPIKAEMAV
;
A
#
# COMPACT_ATOMS: atom_id res chain seq x y z
N ALA A 1 5.86 -8.95 -11.91
CA ALA A 1 6.02 -7.49 -11.73
C ALA A 1 4.71 -6.76 -12.03
N ASP A 2 4.03 -7.12 -13.13
CA ASP A 2 2.74 -6.52 -13.51
C ASP A 2 1.64 -6.76 -12.46
N ASP A 3 1.63 -7.94 -11.84
CA ASP A 3 0.68 -8.27 -10.77
C ASP A 3 0.85 -7.39 -9.53
N GLY A 4 2.07 -7.00 -9.19
CA GLY A 4 2.34 -6.17 -8.01
C GLY A 4 1.83 -4.72 -8.15
N ILE A 5 1.95 -4.13 -9.34
CA ILE A 5 1.44 -2.77 -9.62
C ILE A 5 -0.09 -2.81 -9.75
N ARG A 6 -0.62 -3.82 -10.43
CA ARG A 6 -2.05 -4.07 -10.54
C ARG A 6 -2.70 -4.25 -9.17
N ASP A 7 -2.08 -5.05 -8.33
CA ASP A 7 -2.48 -5.24 -6.94
C ASP A 7 -2.39 -3.94 -6.14
N CYS A 8 -1.44 -3.08 -6.40
CA CYS A 8 -1.26 -1.84 -5.69
C CYS A 8 -2.30 -0.76 -6.06
N LEU A 9 -2.68 -0.66 -7.33
CA LEU A 9 -3.58 0.39 -7.83
C LEU A 9 -5.06 0.03 -7.71
N LEU A 10 -5.42 -1.21 -8.06
CA LEU A 10 -6.81 -1.67 -8.08
C LEU A 10 -7.28 -2.20 -6.73
N SER A 11 -6.38 -2.55 -5.84
CA SER A 11 -6.67 -3.39 -4.71
C SER A 11 -6.52 -2.75 -3.36
N ARG A 12 -6.52 -1.47 -3.26
CA ARG A 12 -6.66 -0.86 -1.93
C ARG A 12 -8.03 -1.10 -1.28
N GLY A 13 -8.76 -1.98 -1.83
CA GLY A 13 -9.84 -2.76 -1.30
C GLY A 13 -9.78 -4.21 -1.77
N LEU A 14 -8.94 -4.56 -2.77
CA LEU A 14 -9.00 -5.87 -3.43
C LEU A 14 -7.65 -6.60 -3.61
N GLY A 15 -6.48 -5.96 -3.58
CA GLY A 15 -5.22 -6.58 -4.01
C GLY A 15 -4.47 -7.40 -2.97
N ASP A 16 -4.62 -7.11 -1.72
CA ASP A 16 -4.25 -8.08 -0.67
C ASP A 16 -5.12 -9.35 -0.76
N VAL A 17 -6.27 -9.26 -1.42
CA VAL A 17 -7.24 -10.34 -1.60
C VAL A 17 -6.67 -11.44 -2.47
N TYR A 18 -6.03 -11.14 -3.60
CA TYR A 18 -5.60 -12.16 -4.55
C TYR A 18 -4.48 -13.07 -4.05
N LYS A 19 -3.58 -12.58 -3.20
CA LYS A 19 -2.48 -13.38 -2.65
C LYS A 19 -2.80 -14.03 -1.30
N ARG A 20 -3.87 -13.61 -0.64
CA ARG A 20 -4.33 -14.13 0.66
C ARG A 20 -5.71 -14.74 0.60
N GLN A 21 -6.17 -15.16 -0.60
CA GLN A 21 -7.55 -15.57 -0.82
C GLN A 21 -8.04 -16.63 0.17
N ASP A 22 -7.27 -17.68 0.40
CA ASP A 22 -7.68 -18.77 1.28
C ASP A 22 -7.76 -18.34 2.75
N ASN A 23 -6.80 -17.54 3.21
CA ASN A 23 -6.80 -17.01 4.58
C ASN A 23 -7.88 -15.93 4.76
N ALA A 24 -8.04 -15.05 3.77
CA ALA A 24 -9.07 -14.03 3.79
C ALA A 24 -10.46 -14.63 3.80
N ASP A 25 -10.68 -15.72 3.07
CA ASP A 25 -11.93 -16.46 3.05
C ASP A 25 -12.25 -17.07 4.40
N LYS A 26 -11.27 -17.74 5.02
CA LYS A 26 -11.44 -18.34 6.34
C LYS A 26 -11.75 -17.27 7.38
N GLN A 27 -10.90 -16.24 7.46
CA GLN A 27 -11.07 -15.15 8.43
C GLN A 27 -12.37 -14.36 8.20
N GLY A 28 -12.75 -14.11 6.96
CA GLY A 28 -14.01 -13.47 6.62
C GLY A 28 -15.21 -14.32 7.03
N ARG A 29 -15.17 -15.64 6.84
CA ARG A 29 -16.22 -16.57 7.30
C ARG A 29 -16.31 -16.64 8.81
N ASP A 30 -15.17 -16.64 9.50
CA ASP A 30 -15.12 -16.63 10.97
C ASP A 30 -15.77 -15.36 11.55
N LEU A 31 -15.79 -14.26 10.79
CA LEU A 31 -16.50 -13.03 11.11
C LEU A 31 -17.96 -12.98 10.62
N GLY A 32 -18.45 -14.05 10.01
CA GLY A 32 -19.83 -14.14 9.51
C GLY A 32 -20.07 -13.56 8.11
N TYR A 33 -19.03 -13.24 7.36
CA TYR A 33 -19.17 -12.82 5.96
C TYR A 33 -19.47 -14.01 5.03
N GLU A 34 -20.41 -13.81 4.11
CA GLU A 34 -20.74 -14.78 3.07
C GLU A 34 -19.68 -14.75 1.94
N ASN A 35 -18.59 -15.49 2.13
CA ASN A 35 -17.53 -15.62 1.17
C ASN A 35 -17.68 -16.88 0.33
N ASN A 36 -17.45 -16.77 -0.98
CA ASN A 36 -17.42 -17.86 -1.96
C ASN A 36 -16.35 -17.57 -3.01
N ASP A 37 -16.26 -18.41 -4.05
CA ASP A 37 -15.22 -18.27 -5.10
C ASP A 37 -15.28 -16.93 -5.85
N PHE A 38 -16.44 -16.26 -5.88
CA PHE A 38 -16.66 -15.00 -6.58
C PHE A 38 -16.74 -13.78 -5.66
N LYS A 39 -16.95 -13.98 -4.37
CA LYS A 39 -17.16 -12.91 -3.41
C LYS A 39 -16.26 -13.12 -2.19
N LYS A 40 -15.28 -12.24 -2.05
CA LYS A 40 -14.28 -12.25 -0.98
C LYS A 40 -14.41 -10.96 -0.17
N ILE A 41 -15.00 -11.04 1.00
CA ILE A 41 -15.22 -9.88 1.88
C ILE A 41 -14.21 -9.96 3.02
N LEU A 42 -13.43 -8.88 3.17
CA LEU A 42 -12.44 -8.70 4.24
C LEU A 42 -12.93 -7.76 5.35
N GLY A 43 -14.14 -7.22 5.19
CA GLY A 43 -14.62 -6.15 6.05
C GLY A 43 -14.03 -4.77 5.71
N PRO A 44 -14.19 -3.78 6.60
CA PRO A 44 -13.85 -2.39 6.33
C PRO A 44 -12.34 -2.12 6.51
N VAL A 45 -11.49 -2.79 5.70
CA VAL A 45 -10.02 -2.63 5.72
C VAL A 45 -9.57 -1.36 4.97
N TYR A 46 -8.29 -1.17 4.78
CA TYR A 46 -7.60 0.03 4.25
C TYR A 46 -8.39 0.95 3.33
N GLY A 47 -8.89 0.44 2.19
CA GLY A 47 -9.57 1.26 1.19
C GLY A 47 -10.88 1.82 1.68
N VAL A 48 -11.63 1.06 2.48
CA VAL A 48 -12.86 1.54 3.11
C VAL A 48 -12.52 2.65 4.10
N GLN A 49 -11.56 2.42 4.99
CA GLN A 49 -11.16 3.42 5.98
C GLN A 49 -10.65 4.72 5.33
N TRP A 50 -9.93 4.61 4.21
CA TRP A 50 -9.38 5.78 3.53
C TRP A 50 -10.40 6.55 2.69
N ARG A 51 -11.44 5.87 2.17
CA ARG A 51 -12.42 6.48 1.26
C ARG A 51 -13.78 6.73 1.89
N ASP A 52 -14.08 6.05 2.98
CA ASP A 52 -15.38 6.17 3.67
C ASP A 52 -15.27 5.82 5.17
N TRP A 53 -14.51 6.59 5.93
CA TRP A 53 -14.51 6.46 7.40
C TRP A 53 -15.73 7.17 7.95
N SER A 54 -16.84 6.45 8.10
CA SER A 54 -18.11 7.02 8.59
C SER A 54 -18.52 8.29 7.83
N GLY A 55 -18.47 8.25 6.51
CA GLY A 55 -18.80 9.39 5.63
C GLY A 55 -17.64 10.36 5.40
N LYS A 56 -16.42 10.06 5.86
CA LYS A 56 -15.23 10.87 5.64
C LYS A 56 -14.29 10.21 4.62
N ASP A 57 -14.03 10.91 3.52
CA ASP A 57 -13.02 10.54 2.54
C ASP A 57 -11.66 11.14 2.95
N GLN A 58 -10.84 10.34 3.65
CA GLN A 58 -9.54 10.78 4.12
C GLN A 58 -8.57 11.14 2.98
N ILE A 59 -8.66 10.46 1.82
CA ILE A 59 -7.80 10.77 0.66
C ILE A 59 -8.16 12.14 0.08
N HIS A 60 -9.46 12.45 -0.04
CA HIS A 60 -9.91 13.77 -0.48
C HIS A 60 -9.44 14.86 0.50
N ASP A 61 -9.71 14.67 1.79
CA ASP A 61 -9.34 15.62 2.84
C ASP A 61 -7.82 15.82 2.92
N LEU A 62 -7.04 14.76 2.70
CA LEU A 62 -5.57 14.83 2.61
C LEU A 62 -5.12 15.74 1.47
N ILE A 63 -5.63 15.51 0.25
CA ILE A 63 -5.25 16.30 -0.94
C ILE A 63 -5.63 17.77 -0.75
N GLU A 64 -6.85 18.04 -0.31
CA GLU A 64 -7.31 19.41 -0.06
C GLU A 64 -6.52 20.09 1.08
N GLY A 65 -6.19 19.34 2.13
CA GLY A 65 -5.35 19.84 3.22
C GLY A 65 -3.95 20.20 2.75
N LEU A 66 -3.31 19.34 1.95
CA LEU A 66 -1.98 19.57 1.37
C LEU A 66 -1.97 20.77 0.40
N LYS A 67 -3.05 21.01 -0.36
CA LYS A 67 -3.18 22.16 -1.24
C LYS A 67 -3.36 23.46 -0.45
N ASN A 68 -4.29 23.47 0.50
CA ASN A 68 -4.77 24.70 1.15
C ASN A 68 -3.94 25.08 2.39
N ASN A 69 -3.27 24.12 3.04
CA ASN A 69 -2.46 24.33 4.23
C ASN A 69 -1.22 23.43 4.24
N PRO A 70 -0.25 23.62 3.31
CA PRO A 70 0.89 22.74 3.12
C PRO A 70 1.80 22.59 4.36
N ASP A 71 1.83 23.59 5.24
CA ASP A 71 2.65 23.58 6.45
C ASP A 71 1.99 22.85 7.63
N SER A 72 0.78 22.37 7.47
CA SER A 72 0.06 21.64 8.51
C SER A 72 0.76 20.32 8.84
N ARG A 73 0.70 19.93 10.11
CA ARG A 73 1.20 18.66 10.64
C ARG A 73 0.10 17.62 10.79
N ARG A 74 -1.09 17.87 10.19
CA ARG A 74 -2.29 17.02 10.30
C ARG A 74 -2.62 16.26 9.02
N HIS A 75 -1.69 16.20 8.06
CA HIS A 75 -1.83 15.45 6.82
C HIS A 75 -1.62 13.96 7.07
N ILE A 76 -2.62 13.32 7.65
CA ILE A 76 -2.57 11.93 8.12
C ILE A 76 -3.65 11.11 7.41
N LEU A 77 -3.28 9.90 6.98
CA LEU A 77 -4.19 8.81 6.63
C LEU A 77 -4.10 7.75 7.72
N SER A 78 -5.22 7.39 8.31
CA SER A 78 -5.32 6.31 9.29
C SER A 78 -6.14 5.16 8.73
N ALA A 79 -5.66 3.93 8.91
CA ALA A 79 -6.44 2.73 8.63
C ALA A 79 -6.90 2.04 9.93
N TRP A 80 -6.37 2.47 11.09
CA TRP A 80 -6.65 1.87 12.38
C TRP A 80 -7.88 2.49 13.01
N ASN A 81 -9.06 1.96 12.66
CA ASN A 81 -10.35 2.38 13.20
C ASN A 81 -10.73 1.46 14.35
N VAL A 82 -10.50 1.90 15.60
CA VAL A 82 -10.76 1.10 16.81
C VAL A 82 -12.22 0.62 16.89
N GLY A 83 -13.17 1.40 16.40
CA GLY A 83 -14.59 1.05 16.39
C GLY A 83 -14.98 -0.05 15.39
N GLU A 84 -14.09 -0.41 14.46
CA GLU A 84 -14.38 -1.37 13.39
C GLU A 84 -13.35 -2.51 13.24
N ILE A 85 -12.31 -2.53 14.07
CA ILE A 85 -11.24 -3.55 14.00
C ILE A 85 -11.81 -4.97 14.07
N GLU A 86 -12.79 -5.21 14.90
CA GLU A 86 -13.42 -6.54 15.06
C GLU A 86 -14.24 -6.96 13.82
N LYS A 87 -14.57 -6.03 12.94
CA LYS A 87 -15.26 -6.32 11.67
C LYS A 87 -14.27 -6.61 10.51
N MET A 88 -12.98 -6.52 10.76
CA MET A 88 -11.94 -6.70 9.74
C MET A 88 -11.40 -8.12 9.81
N ALA A 89 -11.34 -8.81 8.67
CA ALA A 89 -10.75 -10.15 8.58
C ALA A 89 -9.30 -10.17 9.07
N LEU A 90 -8.56 -9.07 8.83
CA LEU A 90 -7.24 -8.84 9.39
C LEU A 90 -7.08 -7.35 9.73
N PRO A 91 -6.82 -7.00 11.00
CA PRO A 91 -6.53 -5.62 11.38
C PRO A 91 -5.36 -5.04 10.60
N PRO A 92 -5.42 -3.76 10.17
CA PRO A 92 -4.43 -3.16 9.31
C PRO A 92 -3.00 -3.24 9.86
N CYS A 93 -2.07 -3.77 9.08
CA CYS A 93 -0.65 -3.72 9.40
C CYS A 93 -0.09 -2.30 9.24
N HIS A 94 -0.48 -1.60 8.17
CA HIS A 94 -0.17 -0.19 7.95
C HIS A 94 -1.15 0.66 8.75
N VAL A 95 -0.75 1.09 9.93
CA VAL A 95 -1.64 1.75 10.90
C VAL A 95 -1.98 3.16 10.45
N MET A 96 -0.96 3.94 10.09
CA MET A 96 -1.10 5.32 9.65
C MET A 96 0.04 5.76 8.76
N SER A 97 -0.21 6.78 7.95
CA SER A 97 0.83 7.49 7.21
C SER A 97 0.62 9.00 7.32
N GLN A 98 1.73 9.74 7.36
CA GLN A 98 1.74 11.20 7.41
C GLN A 98 2.51 11.75 6.22
N PHE A 99 1.95 12.80 5.61
CA PHE A 99 2.58 13.50 4.49
C PHE A 99 3.13 14.85 4.95
N TYR A 100 4.25 15.24 4.36
CA TYR A 100 4.94 16.47 4.68
C TYR A 100 5.51 17.14 3.44
N ILE A 101 5.15 18.42 3.23
CA ILE A 101 5.66 19.24 2.13
C ILE A 101 6.82 20.11 2.63
N ASN A 102 7.88 20.20 1.83
CA ASN A 102 9.00 21.09 2.08
C ASN A 102 9.65 21.53 0.77
N LYS A 103 9.64 22.85 0.50
CA LYS A 103 10.32 23.49 -0.65
C LYS A 103 10.03 22.78 -1.98
N GLY A 104 8.75 22.63 -2.32
CA GLY A 104 8.29 22.00 -3.57
C GLY A 104 8.48 20.48 -3.66
N THR A 105 8.80 19.84 -2.53
CA THR A 105 8.90 18.38 -2.43
C THR A 105 7.95 17.84 -1.39
N ILE A 106 7.50 16.59 -1.59
CA ILE A 106 6.63 15.89 -0.63
C ILE A 106 7.25 14.59 -0.17
N SER A 107 7.11 14.28 1.10
CA SER A 107 7.55 13.02 1.73
C SER A 107 6.39 12.33 2.43
N CYS A 108 6.46 11.01 2.56
CA CYS A 108 5.49 10.21 3.29
C CYS A 108 6.20 9.39 4.36
N HIS A 109 5.69 9.42 5.59
CA HIS A 109 6.13 8.56 6.68
C HIS A 109 4.99 7.61 7.05
N MET A 110 5.24 6.31 7.02
CA MET A 110 4.28 5.27 7.37
C MET A 110 4.75 4.46 8.56
N TYR A 111 3.84 4.22 9.50
CA TYR A 111 4.04 3.29 10.60
C TYR A 111 3.32 1.96 10.31
N GLN A 112 4.08 0.88 10.33
CA GLN A 112 3.61 -0.49 10.16
C GLN A 112 3.82 -1.27 11.46
N ARG A 113 2.72 -1.74 12.08
CA ARG A 113 2.76 -2.45 13.37
C ARG A 113 3.36 -3.84 13.28
N SER A 114 3.25 -4.50 12.14
CA SER A 114 3.69 -5.87 11.90
C SER A 114 4.20 -5.99 10.46
N ALA A 115 5.44 -6.41 10.28
CA ALA A 115 6.17 -6.34 9.03
C ALA A 115 6.90 -7.65 8.72
N ASP A 116 6.33 -8.46 7.82
CA ASP A 116 7.05 -9.57 7.19
C ASP A 116 8.10 -9.00 6.23
N MET A 117 9.36 -9.07 6.64
CA MET A 117 10.48 -8.45 5.94
C MET A 117 10.74 -9.06 4.56
N PHE A 118 10.36 -10.32 4.33
CA PHE A 118 10.62 -10.99 3.07
C PHE A 118 9.48 -10.85 2.06
N LEU A 119 8.26 -11.25 2.41
CA LEU A 119 7.12 -11.22 1.49
C LEU A 119 6.35 -9.89 1.54
N GLY A 120 6.15 -9.31 2.73
CA GLY A 120 5.28 -8.15 2.90
C GLY A 120 5.96 -6.83 2.57
N VAL A 121 7.10 -6.55 3.20
CA VAL A 121 7.75 -5.23 3.17
C VAL A 121 8.11 -4.75 1.76
N PRO A 122 8.63 -5.58 0.83
CA PRO A 122 8.90 -5.11 -0.53
C PRO A 122 7.66 -4.56 -1.25
N PHE A 123 6.51 -5.23 -1.12
CA PHE A 123 5.24 -4.74 -1.67
C PHE A 123 4.72 -3.51 -0.94
N ASN A 124 4.91 -3.43 0.37
CA ASN A 124 4.50 -2.27 1.15
C ASN A 124 5.29 -1.02 0.73
N ILE A 125 6.61 -1.15 0.51
CA ILE A 125 7.46 -0.07 0.00
C ILE A 125 6.98 0.38 -1.38
N ALA A 126 6.78 -0.56 -2.32
CA ALA A 126 6.31 -0.25 -3.67
C ALA A 126 4.96 0.46 -3.64
N SER A 127 4.01 0.00 -2.81
CA SER A 127 2.68 0.58 -2.67
C SER A 127 2.72 2.02 -2.19
N TYR A 128 3.49 2.30 -1.14
CA TYR A 128 3.56 3.66 -0.59
C TYR A 128 4.43 4.60 -1.42
N ALA A 129 5.45 4.08 -2.10
CA ALA A 129 6.21 4.85 -3.08
C ALA A 129 5.32 5.30 -4.25
N LEU A 130 4.45 4.40 -4.74
CA LEU A 130 3.45 4.71 -5.76
C LEU A 130 2.42 5.73 -5.23
N LEU A 131 1.87 5.54 -4.03
CA LEU A 131 0.94 6.50 -3.43
C LEU A 131 1.58 7.89 -3.29
N LEU A 132 2.82 7.95 -2.80
CA LEU A 132 3.56 9.20 -2.69
C LEU A 132 3.74 9.88 -4.06
N SER A 133 4.06 9.10 -5.09
CA SER A 133 4.24 9.62 -6.45
C SER A 133 2.93 10.15 -7.04
N ILE A 134 1.82 9.44 -6.84
CA ILE A 134 0.47 9.89 -7.27
C ILE A 134 0.07 11.19 -6.57
N VAL A 135 0.24 11.25 -5.24
CA VAL A 135 -0.07 12.46 -4.48
C VAL A 135 0.81 13.63 -4.92
N ALA A 136 2.09 13.37 -5.20
CA ALA A 136 3.02 14.39 -5.71
C ALA A 136 2.59 14.92 -7.07
N GLU A 137 2.16 14.06 -8.00
CA GLU A 137 1.67 14.46 -9.33
C GLU A 137 0.42 15.33 -9.22
N VAL A 138 -0.60 14.88 -8.49
CA VAL A 138 -1.86 15.65 -8.29
C VAL A 138 -1.60 17.03 -7.68
N LEU A 139 -0.54 17.18 -6.90
CA LEU A 139 -0.16 18.44 -6.24
C LEU A 139 0.90 19.23 -7.01
N ASN A 140 1.36 18.75 -8.16
CA ASN A 140 2.49 19.32 -8.92
C ASN A 140 3.74 19.52 -8.03
N LEU A 141 4.07 18.49 -7.22
CA LEU A 141 5.23 18.45 -6.34
C LEU A 141 6.19 17.35 -6.76
N LYS A 142 7.44 17.40 -6.27
CA LYS A 142 8.40 16.32 -6.48
C LYS A 142 8.37 15.34 -5.31
N PRO A 143 8.17 14.02 -5.54
CA PRO A 143 8.29 13.03 -4.49
C PRO A 143 9.74 12.98 -3.99
N LYS A 144 9.94 12.91 -2.66
CA LYS A 144 11.28 12.98 -2.05
C LYS A 144 11.67 11.74 -1.27
N ARG A 145 10.91 11.41 -0.23
CA ARG A 145 11.25 10.29 0.66
C ARG A 145 9.99 9.54 1.08
N PHE A 146 10.09 8.23 1.03
CA PHE A 146 9.23 7.35 1.82
C PHE A 146 10.02 6.89 3.05
N ILE A 147 9.51 7.20 4.25
CA ILE A 147 10.06 6.78 5.54
C ILE A 147 9.17 5.67 6.06
N HIS A 148 9.74 4.53 6.41
CA HIS A 148 9.02 3.36 6.85
C HIS A 148 9.47 2.97 8.24
N SER A 149 8.58 3.11 9.23
CA SER A 149 8.82 2.71 10.62
C SER A 149 8.08 1.41 10.93
N PHE A 150 8.77 0.48 11.57
CA PHE A 150 8.24 -0.82 11.95
C PHE A 150 8.04 -0.90 13.46
N GLY A 151 6.91 -1.49 13.87
CA GLY A 151 6.71 -1.96 15.24
C GLY A 151 7.41 -3.31 15.44
N ASP A 152 6.83 -4.37 14.88
CA ASP A 152 7.42 -5.70 14.85
C ASP A 152 7.93 -6.00 13.42
N ALA A 153 9.24 -6.09 13.25
CA ALA A 153 9.89 -6.49 12.00
C ALA A 153 10.40 -7.92 12.16
N HIS A 154 9.86 -8.84 11.36
CA HIS A 154 10.16 -10.26 11.49
C HIS A 154 10.43 -10.96 10.16
N ILE A 155 11.09 -12.09 10.24
CA ILE A 155 11.29 -13.05 9.16
C ILE A 155 10.71 -14.38 9.61
N TYR A 156 9.76 -14.92 8.86
CA TYR A 156 9.22 -16.25 9.15
C TYR A 156 10.26 -17.35 8.93
N LYS A 157 10.23 -18.38 9.78
CA LYS A 157 11.23 -19.49 9.72
C LYS A 157 11.26 -20.20 8.36
N ASN A 158 10.09 -20.34 7.70
CA ASN A 158 9.97 -20.95 6.38
C ASN A 158 10.52 -20.06 5.24
N SER A 159 10.89 -18.80 5.51
CA SER A 159 11.47 -17.88 4.53
C SER A 159 12.97 -17.63 4.73
N ILE A 160 13.62 -18.30 5.67
CA ILE A 160 15.04 -18.05 6.00
C ILE A 160 15.97 -18.35 4.82
N ASP A 161 15.74 -19.43 4.09
CA ASP A 161 16.62 -19.80 2.97
C ASP A 161 16.41 -18.86 1.77
N GLN A 162 15.19 -18.40 1.55
CA GLN A 162 14.85 -17.38 0.57
C GLN A 162 15.52 -16.03 0.88
N VAL A 163 15.54 -15.63 2.14
CA VAL A 163 16.25 -14.43 2.59
C VAL A 163 17.75 -14.56 2.35
N LYS A 164 18.36 -15.71 2.70
CA LYS A 164 19.77 -15.96 2.42
C LYS A 164 20.09 -15.90 0.93
N GLU A 165 19.20 -16.41 0.08
CA GLU A 165 19.36 -16.32 -1.37
C GLU A 165 19.25 -14.87 -1.84
N GLN A 166 18.29 -14.10 -1.35
CA GLN A 166 18.13 -12.68 -1.68
C GLN A 166 19.38 -11.87 -1.29
N LEU A 167 19.95 -12.12 -0.12
CA LEU A 167 21.13 -11.41 0.38
C LEU A 167 22.41 -11.66 -0.44
N LYS A 168 22.47 -12.75 -1.22
CA LYS A 168 23.60 -13.02 -2.15
C LYS A 168 23.50 -12.19 -3.43
N ARG A 169 22.35 -11.62 -3.74
CA ARG A 169 22.11 -10.90 -4.99
C ARG A 169 22.65 -9.48 -4.93
N THR A 170 23.37 -9.09 -5.96
CA THR A 170 23.82 -7.71 -6.10
C THR A 170 22.64 -6.82 -6.49
N PRO A 171 22.38 -5.71 -5.79
CA PRO A 171 21.34 -4.77 -6.18
C PRO A 171 21.55 -4.26 -7.60
N LYS A 172 20.49 -4.21 -8.39
CA LYS A 172 20.49 -3.66 -9.74
C LYS A 172 20.13 -2.17 -9.73
N ARG A 173 20.26 -1.52 -10.90
CA ARG A 173 19.83 -0.14 -11.07
C ARG A 173 18.34 -0.02 -10.78
N LEU A 174 17.97 1.01 -10.03
CA LEU A 174 16.55 1.29 -9.73
C LEU A 174 15.81 1.73 -11.00
N PRO A 175 14.58 1.23 -11.23
CA PRO A 175 13.73 1.69 -12.30
C PRO A 175 13.23 3.11 -12.04
N LYS A 176 12.76 3.76 -13.11
CA LYS A 176 12.04 5.02 -13.01
C LYS A 176 10.55 4.76 -13.20
N LEU A 177 9.74 5.20 -12.25
CA LEU A 177 8.29 5.18 -12.39
C LEU A 177 7.84 6.37 -13.25
N ILE A 178 7.12 6.07 -14.33
CA ILE A 178 6.38 7.04 -15.12
C ILE A 178 4.91 6.87 -14.78
N ILE A 179 4.25 7.96 -14.42
CA ILE A 179 2.82 8.00 -14.11
C ILE A 179 2.12 8.93 -15.09
N PRO A 180 0.84 8.68 -15.42
CA PRO A 180 0.09 9.58 -16.27
C PRO A 180 -0.11 10.94 -15.59
N SER A 181 -0.34 11.98 -16.36
CA SER A 181 -0.71 13.29 -15.81
C SER A 181 -2.05 13.20 -15.09
N LEU A 182 -2.09 13.68 -13.86
CA LEU A 182 -3.27 13.66 -13.00
C LEU A 182 -3.56 15.07 -12.48
N GLU A 183 -4.74 15.60 -12.77
CA GLU A 183 -5.21 16.88 -12.22
C GLU A 183 -5.89 16.67 -10.86
N SER A 184 -6.43 15.47 -10.65
CA SER A 184 -7.11 15.07 -9.42
C SER A 184 -6.91 13.58 -9.10
N ILE A 185 -7.11 13.21 -7.84
CA ILE A 185 -7.07 11.80 -7.42
C ILE A 185 -8.19 10.97 -8.08
N ASN A 186 -9.26 11.60 -8.54
CA ASN A 186 -10.37 10.92 -9.20
C ASN A 186 -10.03 10.45 -10.61
N ASP A 187 -9.02 11.05 -11.26
CA ASP A 187 -8.58 10.68 -12.60
C ASP A 187 -8.03 9.25 -12.64
N LEU A 188 -7.59 8.73 -11.49
CA LEU A 188 -7.20 7.33 -11.34
C LEU A 188 -8.31 6.34 -11.72
N LYS A 189 -9.59 6.73 -11.67
CA LYS A 189 -10.71 5.87 -12.07
C LYS A 189 -10.74 5.59 -13.56
N SER A 190 -10.20 6.50 -14.36
CA SER A 190 -10.11 6.41 -15.82
C SER A 190 -8.75 5.92 -16.33
N CYS A 191 -7.74 5.84 -15.47
CA CYS A 191 -6.42 5.34 -15.84
C CYS A 191 -6.43 3.82 -16.07
N ASN A 192 -5.67 3.38 -17.08
CA ASN A 192 -5.33 1.98 -17.26
C ASN A 192 -4.05 1.67 -16.48
N ILE A 193 -3.88 0.41 -16.05
CA ILE A 193 -2.65 -0.03 -15.40
C ILE A 193 -1.41 0.18 -16.28
N ASN A 194 -1.56 0.06 -17.59
CA ASN A 194 -0.48 0.24 -18.55
C ASN A 194 -0.02 1.71 -18.71
N ASP A 195 -0.78 2.67 -18.16
CA ASP A 195 -0.39 4.08 -18.12
C ASP A 195 0.73 4.32 -17.07
N PHE A 196 0.94 3.33 -16.19
CA PHE A 196 1.99 3.33 -15.18
C PHE A 196 3.15 2.46 -15.63
N VAL A 197 4.27 3.08 -16.01
CA VAL A 197 5.40 2.37 -16.61
C VAL A 197 6.61 2.39 -15.67
N LEU A 198 7.23 1.21 -15.49
CA LEU A 198 8.53 1.09 -14.82
C LEU A 198 9.64 1.04 -15.88
N GLU A 199 10.16 2.20 -16.22
CA GLU A 199 11.26 2.33 -17.19
C GLU A 199 12.56 1.78 -16.62
N GLY A 200 13.21 0.88 -17.36
CA GLY A 200 14.49 0.27 -16.96
C GLY A 200 14.36 -0.75 -15.83
N TYR A 201 13.18 -1.32 -15.62
CA TYR A 201 12.98 -2.39 -14.64
C TYR A 201 13.57 -3.71 -15.13
N ASP A 202 14.69 -4.11 -14.53
CA ASP A 202 15.41 -5.37 -14.79
C ASP A 202 15.60 -6.15 -13.49
N PRO A 203 14.57 -6.87 -13.00
CA PRO A 203 14.66 -7.58 -11.74
C PRO A 203 15.50 -8.87 -11.86
N HIS A 204 16.00 -9.36 -10.72
CA HIS A 204 16.46 -10.73 -10.61
C HIS A 204 15.29 -11.72 -10.76
N PRO A 205 15.54 -12.99 -11.10
CA PRO A 205 14.51 -14.01 -11.11
C PRO A 205 13.75 -14.07 -9.78
N PRO A 206 12.42 -14.38 -9.80
CA PRO A 206 11.63 -14.43 -8.58
C PRO A 206 12.14 -15.51 -7.61
N ILE A 207 12.05 -15.24 -6.32
CA ILE A 207 12.27 -16.22 -5.27
C ILE A 207 10.90 -16.63 -4.73
N LYS A 208 10.52 -17.89 -4.94
CA LYS A 208 9.25 -18.42 -4.45
C LYS A 208 9.34 -18.69 -2.95
N ALA A 209 8.32 -18.28 -2.20
CA ALA A 209 8.13 -18.61 -0.80
C ALA A 209 6.66 -18.86 -0.52
N GLU A 210 6.41 -19.73 0.44
CA GLU A 210 5.05 -19.95 0.95
C GLU A 210 4.75 -18.91 2.02
N MET A 211 3.50 -18.41 1.98
CA MET A 211 3.03 -17.49 3.00
C MET A 211 2.86 -18.24 4.32
N ALA A 212 3.45 -17.73 5.40
CA ALA A 212 3.19 -18.24 6.73
C ALA A 212 1.78 -17.83 7.17
N VAL A 213 1.05 -18.80 7.74
CA VAL A 213 -0.34 -18.67 8.21
C VAL A 213 -0.34 -18.56 9.73
#